data_acd786278f5bcf5f399afb557962c0a7
#
_entry.id   acd786278f5bcf5f399afb557962c0a7
#
_cell.length_a   1.000
_cell.length_b   1.000
_cell.length_c   1.000
_cell.angle_alpha   90.00
_cell.angle_beta   90.00
_cell.angle_gamma   90.00
#
_symmetry.space_group_name_H-M   'P 1'
#
loop_
_entity.id
_entity.type
_entity.pdbx_description
1 polymer ?
#
loop_
_entity_poly.entity_id
_entity_poly.type
_entity_poly.pdbx_seq_one_letter_code
_entity_poly.pdbx_strand_id
1 'polypeptide(L)'
;MDIISLGEALIDFFSVKSGISLSEVREFRRVAGGAPANVAVGAARIGLKVAFIGRVGDDEFGHFLKNTLVENKVNVNQLQFDSKVRTGLAFVALPTPNTREFLFYRNPSADMMLDSRKFDKTFIKDTKVFHFGSITLISEPGRSSTYDAINLAKSNGAVISYDPNLRLNLWPCAEEAKNKIIEAIPLSDVVKVNNEELFFITGEKDIKKGIQKLISNGPKLCIVTMGAKGCIYSTGKYTRLLPAFKVKTVDATGCGDSFVAGLLAGLVESGLDCLIENQGKIISVLKFASASSAITSTRRGVIPAIPTRAEIEEFMSKL
;
A
#
# COMPACT_ATOMS: atom_id res chain seq x y z
N MET A 1 6.07 -3.47 17.69
CA MET A 1 4.99 -2.88 16.87
C MET A 1 4.09 -3.96 16.32
N ASP A 2 2.78 -3.67 16.13
CA ASP A 2 1.96 -4.62 15.39
C ASP A 2 2.33 -4.61 13.91
N ILE A 3 2.48 -3.40 13.33
CA ILE A 3 2.86 -3.22 11.93
C ILE A 3 3.97 -2.19 11.81
N ILE A 4 4.93 -2.47 10.95
CA ILE A 4 5.81 -1.48 10.33
C ILE A 4 5.47 -1.41 8.85
N SER A 5 5.15 -0.21 8.36
CA SER A 5 4.99 0.07 6.93
C SER A 5 6.19 0.88 6.45
N LEU A 6 6.88 0.38 5.42
CA LEU A 6 8.04 1.03 4.83
C LEU A 6 7.75 1.47 3.41
N GLY A 7 8.10 2.71 3.09
CA GLY A 7 8.01 3.20 1.73
C GLY A 7 7.98 4.71 1.60
N GLU A 8 7.38 5.17 0.50
CA GLU A 8 7.26 6.58 0.20
C GLU A 8 6.15 7.25 1.02
N ALA A 9 6.42 8.49 1.41
CA ALA A 9 5.44 9.49 1.78
C ALA A 9 5.71 10.74 0.93
N LEU A 10 4.71 11.22 0.25
CA LEU A 10 4.83 12.32 -0.72
C LEU A 10 3.58 13.21 -0.70
N ILE A 11 3.66 14.33 -1.37
CA ILE A 11 2.52 15.23 -1.53
C ILE A 11 1.83 14.95 -2.85
N ASP A 12 0.54 14.67 -2.79
CA ASP A 12 -0.32 14.67 -3.97
C ASP A 12 -1.02 16.04 -4.10
N PHE A 13 -0.85 16.69 -5.24
CA PHE A 13 -1.58 17.88 -5.64
C PHE A 13 -2.69 17.50 -6.62
N PHE A 14 -3.90 17.32 -6.10
CA PHE A 14 -5.08 17.01 -6.92
C PHE A 14 -5.68 18.28 -7.52
N SER A 15 -5.98 18.25 -8.82
CA SER A 15 -6.78 19.27 -9.48
C SER A 15 -8.11 19.49 -8.75
N VAL A 16 -8.42 20.74 -8.43
CA VAL A 16 -9.73 21.11 -7.86
C VAL A 16 -10.85 20.90 -8.88
N LYS A 17 -10.57 21.12 -10.15
CA LYS A 17 -11.50 20.99 -11.26
C LYS A 17 -11.25 19.66 -12.00
N SER A 18 -12.29 18.86 -12.18
CA SER A 18 -12.27 17.67 -13.06
C SER A 18 -12.67 18.03 -14.49
N GLY A 19 -12.32 17.16 -15.46
CA GLY A 19 -12.69 17.36 -16.86
C GLY A 19 -11.73 18.25 -17.64
N ILE A 20 -10.53 18.51 -17.11
CA ILE A 20 -9.46 19.28 -17.77
C ILE A 20 -8.14 18.51 -17.69
N SER A 21 -7.27 18.72 -18.68
CA SER A 21 -5.91 18.18 -18.69
C SER A 21 -5.03 18.82 -17.61
N LEU A 22 -3.97 18.14 -17.22
CA LEU A 22 -3.05 18.65 -16.18
C LEU A 22 -2.44 20.00 -16.56
N SER A 23 -2.19 20.24 -17.86
CA SER A 23 -1.64 21.50 -18.37
C SER A 23 -2.60 22.67 -18.23
N GLU A 24 -3.89 22.43 -18.07
CA GLU A 24 -4.93 23.47 -17.94
C GLU A 24 -5.31 23.76 -16.47
N VAL A 25 -4.81 22.92 -15.53
CA VAL A 25 -5.14 23.08 -14.10
C VAL A 25 -4.51 24.35 -13.54
N ARG A 26 -5.33 25.20 -12.92
CA ARG A 26 -4.90 26.44 -12.27
C ARG A 26 -4.84 26.31 -10.74
N GLU A 27 -5.61 25.39 -10.18
CA GLU A 27 -5.73 25.24 -8.73
C GLU A 27 -5.60 23.79 -8.32
N PHE A 28 -4.80 23.55 -7.30
CA PHE A 28 -4.55 22.22 -6.74
C PHE A 28 -4.85 22.20 -5.25
N ARG A 29 -5.40 21.06 -4.80
CA ARG A 29 -5.53 20.74 -3.38
C ARG A 29 -4.37 19.86 -2.96
N ARG A 30 -3.62 20.27 -1.94
CA ARG A 30 -2.56 19.50 -1.33
C ARG A 30 -3.15 18.39 -0.45
N VAL A 31 -2.67 17.16 -0.63
CA VAL A 31 -3.05 15.98 0.14
C VAL A 31 -1.79 15.19 0.48
N ALA A 32 -1.74 14.57 1.66
CA ALA A 32 -0.70 13.59 1.97
C ALA A 32 -0.99 12.29 1.19
N GLY A 33 0.06 11.75 0.57
CA GLY A 33 0.02 10.55 -0.26
C GLY A 33 1.20 9.61 0.02
N GLY A 34 1.30 8.58 -0.79
CA GLY A 34 2.22 7.45 -0.61
C GLY A 34 1.48 6.21 -0.12
N ALA A 35 1.48 5.13 -0.91
CA ALA A 35 0.68 3.96 -0.59
C ALA A 35 1.06 3.33 0.76
N PRO A 36 2.35 3.12 1.12
CA PRO A 36 2.70 2.61 2.43
C PRO A 36 2.32 3.55 3.59
N ALA A 37 2.36 4.87 3.37
CA ALA A 37 1.91 5.85 4.36
C ALA A 37 0.39 5.77 4.57
N ASN A 38 -0.38 5.60 3.48
CA ASN A 38 -1.83 5.40 3.54
C ASN A 38 -2.20 4.10 4.28
N VAL A 39 -1.48 3.01 4.02
CA VAL A 39 -1.64 1.72 4.73
C VAL A 39 -1.37 1.90 6.22
N ALA A 40 -0.29 2.61 6.58
CA ALA A 40 0.05 2.89 7.97
C ALA A 40 -1.09 3.64 8.69
N VAL A 41 -1.62 4.70 8.06
CA VAL A 41 -2.76 5.46 8.61
C VAL A 41 -4.01 4.59 8.72
N GLY A 42 -4.32 3.79 7.69
CA GLY A 42 -5.47 2.90 7.71
C GLY A 42 -5.41 1.89 8.84
N ALA A 43 -4.27 1.24 9.02
CA ALA A 43 -4.05 0.28 10.09
C ALA A 43 -4.12 0.94 11.50
N ALA A 44 -3.59 2.15 11.65
CA ALA A 44 -3.70 2.91 12.91
C ALA A 44 -5.15 3.30 13.23
N ARG A 45 -5.96 3.71 12.23
CA ARG A 45 -7.39 3.98 12.38
C ARG A 45 -8.23 2.75 12.75
N ILE A 46 -7.76 1.56 12.33
CA ILE A 46 -8.34 0.28 12.76
C ILE A 46 -7.96 -0.06 14.22
N GLY A 47 -7.03 0.67 14.84
CA GLY A 47 -6.67 0.53 16.25
C GLY A 47 -5.36 -0.23 16.52
N LEU A 48 -4.54 -0.45 15.50
CA LEU A 48 -3.25 -1.15 15.64
C LEU A 48 -2.13 -0.19 16.04
N LYS A 49 -1.06 -0.74 16.64
CA LYS A 49 0.19 -0.03 16.93
C LYS A 49 1.07 -0.04 15.68
N VAL A 50 1.06 1.06 14.93
CA VAL A 50 1.70 1.16 13.62
C VAL A 50 2.86 2.14 13.66
N ALA A 51 3.93 1.79 12.96
CA ALA A 51 5.02 2.71 12.66
C ALA A 51 5.23 2.84 11.15
N PHE A 52 5.75 3.99 10.76
CA PHE A 52 6.14 4.27 9.38
C PHE A 52 7.65 4.48 9.28
N ILE A 53 8.28 3.76 8.34
CA ILE A 53 9.68 3.95 7.93
C ILE A 53 9.67 4.56 6.54
N GLY A 54 10.30 5.72 6.40
CA GLY A 54 10.41 6.42 5.14
C GLY A 54 11.37 7.59 5.24
N ARG A 55 11.51 8.34 4.15
CA ARG A 55 12.32 9.56 4.15
C ARG A 55 11.60 10.68 3.41
N VAL A 56 11.60 11.87 4.03
CA VAL A 56 11.02 13.09 3.49
C VAL A 56 12.06 14.20 3.50
N GLY A 57 11.86 15.25 2.74
CA GLY A 57 12.70 16.43 2.80
C GLY A 57 12.57 17.15 4.13
N ASP A 58 13.65 17.77 4.59
CA ASP A 58 13.59 18.74 5.68
C ASP A 58 13.05 20.07 5.12
N ASP A 59 11.76 20.04 4.83
CA ASP A 59 10.99 21.14 4.23
C ASP A 59 9.54 21.12 4.74
N GLU A 60 8.78 22.17 4.41
CA GLU A 60 7.40 22.34 4.86
C GLU A 60 6.47 21.17 4.46
N PHE A 61 6.76 20.49 3.36
CA PHE A 61 6.00 19.33 2.93
C PHE A 61 6.36 18.08 3.73
N GLY A 62 7.64 17.87 4.02
CA GLY A 62 8.08 16.79 4.89
C GLY A 62 7.52 16.92 6.30
N HIS A 63 7.52 18.12 6.86
CA HIS A 63 6.91 18.40 8.17
C HIS A 63 5.39 18.20 8.15
N PHE A 64 4.71 18.60 7.08
CA PHE A 64 3.28 18.33 6.91
C PHE A 64 2.98 16.82 6.88
N LEU A 65 3.76 16.03 6.15
CA LEU A 65 3.59 14.58 6.10
C LEU A 65 3.83 13.94 7.47
N LYS A 66 4.89 14.33 8.18
CA LYS A 66 5.13 13.90 9.55
C LYS A 66 3.93 14.19 10.46
N ASN A 67 3.43 15.44 10.44
CA ASN A 67 2.32 15.84 11.28
C ASN A 67 1.05 15.05 10.95
N THR A 68 0.77 14.84 9.66
CA THR A 68 -0.38 14.02 9.21
C THR A 68 -0.29 12.60 9.75
N LEU A 69 0.89 11.96 9.73
CA LEU A 69 1.09 10.63 10.28
C LEU A 69 0.88 10.61 11.80
N VAL A 70 1.44 11.58 12.53
CA VAL A 70 1.30 11.73 13.99
C VAL A 70 -0.17 11.94 14.40
N GLU A 71 -0.89 12.84 13.72
CA GLU A 71 -2.32 13.10 13.95
C GLU A 71 -3.17 11.83 13.77
N ASN A 72 -2.74 10.92 12.89
CA ASN A 72 -3.38 9.62 12.69
C ASN A 72 -2.77 8.51 13.57
N LYS A 73 -2.03 8.86 14.63
CA LYS A 73 -1.45 7.93 15.63
C LYS A 73 -0.43 6.93 15.06
N VAL A 74 0.22 7.27 13.95
CA VAL A 74 1.33 6.50 13.40
C VAL A 74 2.62 6.93 14.08
N ASN A 75 3.42 5.97 14.56
CA ASN A 75 4.74 6.24 15.12
C ASN A 75 5.71 6.61 13.99
N VAL A 76 6.31 7.79 14.07
CA VAL A 76 7.24 8.35 13.08
C VAL A 76 8.69 8.43 13.56
N ASN A 77 9.06 7.68 14.61
CA ASN A 77 10.43 7.71 15.15
C ASN A 77 11.49 7.24 14.15
N GLN A 78 11.08 6.51 13.12
CA GLN A 78 11.93 6.04 12.03
C GLN A 78 11.72 6.81 10.71
N LEU A 79 11.02 7.95 10.74
CA LEU A 79 10.91 8.85 9.60
C LEU A 79 12.19 9.69 9.51
N GLN A 80 12.92 9.52 8.40
CA GLN A 80 14.16 10.24 8.15
C GLN A 80 13.86 11.59 7.49
N PHE A 81 14.64 12.61 7.84
CA PHE A 81 14.63 13.91 7.16
C PHE A 81 15.89 14.08 6.32
N ASP A 82 15.72 14.58 5.09
CA ASP A 82 16.82 14.90 4.19
C ASP A 82 16.99 16.40 4.05
N SER A 83 18.15 16.91 4.47
CA SER A 83 18.45 18.35 4.38
C SER A 83 18.89 18.81 2.98
N LYS A 84 19.14 17.88 2.05
CA LYS A 84 19.67 18.18 0.70
C LYS A 84 18.64 17.93 -0.40
N VAL A 85 17.80 16.90 -0.23
CA VAL A 85 16.83 16.47 -1.24
C VAL A 85 15.42 16.76 -0.73
N ARG A 86 14.58 17.34 -1.60
CA ARG A 86 13.24 17.79 -1.25
C ARG A 86 12.24 16.64 -1.17
N THR A 87 11.13 16.87 -0.48
CA THR A 87 9.97 15.98 -0.44
C THR A 87 9.43 15.75 -1.86
N GLY A 88 9.11 14.49 -2.18
CA GLY A 88 8.53 14.12 -3.47
C GLY A 88 7.13 14.70 -3.66
N LEU A 89 6.82 15.14 -4.88
CA LEU A 89 5.53 15.71 -5.25
C LEU A 89 4.93 14.92 -6.42
N ALA A 90 3.61 14.75 -6.42
CA ALA A 90 2.82 14.28 -7.55
C ALA A 90 1.69 15.26 -7.85
N PHE A 91 1.52 15.63 -9.10
CA PHE A 91 0.39 16.42 -9.58
C PHE A 91 -0.58 15.49 -10.32
N VAL A 92 -1.86 15.58 -10.00
CA VAL A 92 -2.89 14.66 -10.49
C VAL A 92 -4.05 15.45 -11.06
N ALA A 93 -4.40 15.16 -12.31
CA ALA A 93 -5.63 15.64 -12.95
C ALA A 93 -6.52 14.48 -13.39
N LEU A 94 -7.81 14.75 -13.54
CA LEU A 94 -8.85 13.82 -13.97
C LEU A 94 -9.51 14.40 -15.25
N PRO A 95 -8.86 14.24 -16.44
CA PRO A 95 -9.41 14.76 -17.69
C PRO A 95 -10.75 14.11 -18.05
N THR A 96 -10.91 12.84 -17.71
CA THR A 96 -12.17 12.11 -17.83
C THR A 96 -12.45 11.30 -16.55
N PRO A 97 -13.67 10.78 -16.34
CA PRO A 97 -13.95 9.92 -15.18
C PRO A 97 -13.07 8.67 -15.09
N ASN A 98 -12.51 8.22 -16.22
CA ASN A 98 -11.74 6.97 -16.32
C ASN A 98 -10.24 7.19 -16.59
N THR A 99 -9.78 8.43 -16.80
CA THR A 99 -8.37 8.72 -17.08
C THR A 99 -7.79 9.63 -16.00
N ARG A 100 -6.56 9.33 -15.61
CA ARG A 100 -5.76 10.13 -14.69
C ARG A 100 -4.46 10.51 -15.36
N GLU A 101 -4.10 11.78 -15.24
CA GLU A 101 -2.79 12.28 -15.62
C GLU A 101 -1.97 12.51 -14.36
N PHE A 102 -0.71 12.07 -14.41
CA PHE A 102 0.24 12.23 -13.31
C PHE A 102 1.49 12.93 -13.81
N LEU A 103 1.99 13.87 -13.02
CA LEU A 103 3.32 14.45 -13.17
C LEU A 103 4.05 14.36 -11.83
N PHE A 104 5.17 13.66 -11.81
CA PHE A 104 5.97 13.46 -10.59
C PHE A 104 7.22 14.35 -10.59
N TYR A 105 7.47 14.98 -9.46
CA TYR A 105 8.71 15.64 -9.15
C TYR A 105 9.49 14.79 -8.14
N ARG A 106 10.18 13.77 -8.67
CA ARG A 106 10.93 12.74 -7.93
C ARG A 106 12.27 12.41 -8.62
N ASN A 107 13.09 13.43 -8.96
CA ASN A 107 14.35 13.16 -9.67
C ASN A 107 15.54 14.01 -9.14
N PRO A 108 16.18 13.61 -8.03
CA PRO A 108 15.69 12.70 -6.98
C PRO A 108 14.72 13.39 -6.03
N SER A 109 13.96 12.61 -5.27
CA SER A 109 13.22 13.07 -4.10
C SER A 109 13.68 12.33 -2.85
N ALA A 110 13.35 12.88 -1.67
CA ALA A 110 13.87 12.37 -0.41
C ALA A 110 13.51 10.91 -0.13
N ASP A 111 12.33 10.44 -0.54
CA ASP A 111 11.89 9.05 -0.40
C ASP A 111 12.77 8.06 -1.18
N MET A 112 13.43 8.49 -2.28
CA MET A 112 14.40 7.68 -3.00
C MET A 112 15.72 7.50 -2.25
N MET A 113 16.00 8.38 -1.28
CA MET A 113 17.25 8.45 -0.52
C MET A 113 17.17 7.73 0.83
N LEU A 114 16.20 6.80 1.01
CA LEU A 114 16.06 6.00 2.22
C LEU A 114 17.38 5.30 2.57
N ASP A 115 17.80 5.35 3.83
CA ASP A 115 19.12 4.89 4.26
C ASP A 115 19.01 3.92 5.45
N SER A 116 19.22 2.62 5.20
CA SER A 116 19.13 1.55 6.20
C SER A 116 20.15 1.66 7.33
N ARG A 117 21.26 2.38 7.13
CA ARG A 117 22.26 2.63 8.19
C ARG A 117 21.70 3.47 9.34
N LYS A 118 20.61 4.20 9.08
CA LYS A 118 19.91 5.05 10.06
C LYS A 118 18.74 4.32 10.74
N PHE A 119 18.44 3.08 10.37
CA PHE A 119 17.37 2.32 11.00
C PHE A 119 17.75 1.88 12.41
N ASP A 120 16.81 2.05 13.33
CA ASP A 120 16.87 1.33 14.60
C ASP A 120 16.50 -0.14 14.36
N LYS A 121 17.53 -0.98 14.35
CA LYS A 121 17.38 -2.41 14.10
C LYS A 121 16.54 -3.11 15.17
N THR A 122 16.59 -2.64 16.43
CA THR A 122 15.78 -3.21 17.50
C THR A 122 14.30 -2.94 17.28
N PHE A 123 13.98 -1.76 16.75
CA PHE A 123 12.62 -1.37 16.43
C PHE A 123 11.98 -2.26 15.34
N ILE A 124 12.75 -2.66 14.33
CA ILE A 124 12.28 -3.51 13.23
C ILE A 124 12.09 -4.96 13.72
N LYS A 125 12.97 -5.46 14.59
CA LYS A 125 12.92 -6.84 15.12
C LYS A 125 11.62 -7.18 15.85
N ASP A 126 11.02 -6.22 16.51
CA ASP A 126 9.83 -6.41 17.36
C ASP A 126 8.50 -6.24 16.61
N THR A 127 8.50 -6.26 15.27
CA THR A 127 7.25 -6.14 14.50
C THR A 127 6.62 -7.49 14.22
N LYS A 128 5.27 -7.56 14.23
CA LYS A 128 4.53 -8.77 13.83
C LYS A 128 4.38 -8.85 12.30
N VAL A 129 4.12 -7.71 11.66
CA VAL A 129 3.95 -7.59 10.21
C VAL A 129 4.80 -6.46 9.68
N PHE A 130 5.57 -6.74 8.63
CA PHE A 130 6.33 -5.74 7.89
C PHE A 130 5.74 -5.59 6.50
N HIS A 131 5.28 -4.38 6.17
CA HIS A 131 4.63 -4.07 4.89
C HIS A 131 5.47 -3.13 4.06
N PHE A 132 5.53 -3.35 2.74
CA PHE A 132 6.22 -2.49 1.78
C PHE A 132 5.57 -2.48 0.40
N GLY A 133 5.94 -1.48 -0.41
CA GLY A 133 5.54 -1.32 -1.81
C GLY A 133 6.72 -1.44 -2.77
N SER A 134 6.48 -1.21 -4.08
CA SER A 134 7.55 -1.31 -5.08
C SER A 134 8.29 0.00 -5.36
N ILE A 135 7.78 1.15 -4.93
CA ILE A 135 8.35 2.45 -5.29
C ILE A 135 9.77 2.64 -4.73
N THR A 136 10.06 2.13 -3.55
CA THR A 136 11.42 2.16 -2.98
C THR A 136 12.40 1.23 -3.68
N LEU A 137 11.90 0.28 -4.50
CA LEU A 137 12.74 -0.65 -5.26
C LEU A 137 13.25 -0.06 -6.58
N ILE A 138 12.82 1.15 -6.96
CA ILE A 138 13.15 1.78 -8.26
C ILE A 138 14.65 2.09 -8.34
N SER A 139 15.24 2.64 -7.28
CA SER A 139 16.64 3.13 -7.33
C SER A 139 17.39 2.93 -6.01
N GLU A 140 18.70 3.04 -6.08
CA GLU A 140 19.56 3.08 -4.91
C GLU A 140 19.59 4.52 -4.30
N PRO A 141 19.77 4.65 -2.98
CA PRO A 141 19.96 3.62 -1.95
C PRO A 141 18.64 3.02 -1.42
N GLY A 142 17.47 3.49 -1.88
CA GLY A 142 16.15 3.05 -1.41
C GLY A 142 15.94 1.54 -1.53
N ARG A 143 16.35 0.96 -2.67
CA ARG A 143 16.24 -0.48 -2.95
C ARG A 143 16.99 -1.33 -1.94
N SER A 144 18.29 -1.11 -1.80
CA SER A 144 19.11 -1.84 -0.83
C SER A 144 18.60 -1.67 0.59
N SER A 145 18.21 -0.45 0.96
CA SER A 145 17.65 -0.16 2.29
C SER A 145 16.33 -0.89 2.55
N THR A 146 15.49 -1.04 1.54
CA THR A 146 14.24 -1.80 1.64
C THR A 146 14.52 -3.28 1.84
N TYR A 147 15.44 -3.86 1.07
CA TYR A 147 15.83 -5.28 1.23
C TYR A 147 16.49 -5.55 2.59
N ASP A 148 17.33 -4.66 3.08
CA ASP A 148 17.93 -4.77 4.42
C ASP A 148 16.85 -4.83 5.51
N ALA A 149 15.84 -3.97 5.43
CA ALA A 149 14.73 -3.95 6.37
C ALA A 149 13.86 -5.21 6.29
N ILE A 150 13.55 -5.69 5.08
CA ILE A 150 12.80 -6.94 4.86
C ILE A 150 13.55 -8.11 5.45
N ASN A 151 14.84 -8.26 5.14
CA ASN A 151 15.66 -9.36 5.65
C ASN A 151 15.74 -9.34 7.17
N LEU A 152 15.89 -8.15 7.77
CA LEU A 152 15.91 -8.00 9.21
C LEU A 152 14.58 -8.37 9.88
N ALA A 153 13.45 -7.91 9.33
CA ALA A 153 12.13 -8.25 9.83
C ALA A 153 11.84 -9.75 9.69
N LYS A 154 12.10 -10.33 8.51
CA LYS A 154 11.88 -11.74 8.20
C LYS A 154 12.71 -12.68 9.09
N SER A 155 13.99 -12.35 9.31
CA SER A 155 14.89 -13.15 10.17
C SER A 155 14.48 -13.12 11.66
N ASN A 156 13.60 -12.20 12.05
CA ASN A 156 13.04 -12.11 13.41
C ASN A 156 11.57 -12.56 13.48
N GLY A 157 11.07 -13.24 12.45
CA GLY A 157 9.76 -13.91 12.47
C GLY A 157 8.58 -13.01 12.08
N ALA A 158 8.82 -11.80 11.58
CA ALA A 158 7.74 -10.96 11.06
C ALA A 158 7.14 -11.56 9.79
N VAL A 159 5.82 -11.45 9.63
CA VAL A 159 5.12 -11.72 8.37
C VAL A 159 5.41 -10.60 7.39
N ILE A 160 5.93 -10.93 6.21
CA ILE A 160 6.26 -9.94 5.17
C ILE A 160 5.08 -9.78 4.22
N SER A 161 4.51 -8.58 4.17
CA SER A 161 3.39 -8.20 3.31
C SER A 161 3.85 -7.27 2.19
N TYR A 162 3.54 -7.60 0.96
CA TYR A 162 3.91 -6.85 -0.23
C TYR A 162 2.68 -6.47 -1.06
N ASP A 163 2.54 -5.17 -1.33
CA ASP A 163 1.66 -4.62 -2.38
C ASP A 163 2.53 -3.85 -3.38
N PRO A 164 2.82 -4.38 -4.58
CA PRO A 164 3.63 -3.67 -5.56
C PRO A 164 3.15 -2.25 -5.83
N ASN A 165 1.86 -2.05 -5.88
CA ASN A 165 1.23 -0.74 -6.11
C ASN A 165 1.91 -0.01 -7.28
N LEU A 166 2.03 -0.71 -8.41
CA LEU A 166 2.84 -0.33 -9.57
C LEU A 166 2.48 1.06 -10.11
N ARG A 167 3.49 1.88 -10.26
CA ARG A 167 3.45 3.17 -10.94
C ARG A 167 4.44 3.15 -12.08
N LEU A 168 4.05 2.55 -13.21
CA LEU A 168 4.96 2.26 -14.33
C LEU A 168 5.70 3.50 -14.85
N ASN A 169 5.07 4.66 -14.80
CA ASN A 169 5.66 5.94 -15.20
C ASN A 169 6.77 6.46 -14.27
N LEU A 170 7.03 5.82 -13.14
CA LEU A 170 8.17 6.11 -12.27
C LEU A 170 9.39 5.23 -12.56
N TRP A 171 9.22 4.17 -13.33
CA TRP A 171 10.28 3.23 -13.64
C TRP A 171 11.01 3.62 -14.94
N PRO A 172 12.30 3.33 -15.05
CA PRO A 172 13.06 3.60 -16.27
C PRO A 172 12.47 2.90 -17.50
N CYS A 173 11.99 1.65 -17.32
CA CYS A 173 11.25 0.88 -18.31
C CYS A 173 10.39 -0.21 -17.68
N ALA A 174 9.44 -0.73 -18.46
CA ALA A 174 8.51 -1.77 -18.01
C ALA A 174 9.21 -3.08 -17.63
N GLU A 175 10.29 -3.43 -18.31
CA GLU A 175 11.06 -4.64 -18.04
C GLU A 175 11.75 -4.57 -16.68
N GLU A 176 12.41 -3.45 -16.37
CA GLU A 176 13.04 -3.25 -15.06
C GLU A 176 12.00 -3.29 -13.93
N ALA A 177 10.86 -2.60 -14.11
CA ALA A 177 9.75 -2.66 -13.16
C ALA A 177 9.32 -4.10 -12.89
N LYS A 178 9.08 -4.86 -13.95
CA LYS A 178 8.66 -6.26 -13.85
C LYS A 178 9.68 -7.12 -13.12
N ASN A 179 10.97 -7.01 -13.49
CA ASN A 179 12.03 -7.79 -12.89
C ASN A 179 12.17 -7.49 -11.39
N LYS A 180 12.19 -6.21 -10.99
CA LYS A 180 12.32 -5.82 -9.58
C LYS A 180 11.10 -6.19 -8.74
N ILE A 181 9.90 -6.10 -9.30
CA ILE A 181 8.70 -6.56 -8.62
C ILE A 181 8.73 -8.09 -8.41
N ILE A 182 9.13 -8.85 -9.42
CA ILE A 182 9.24 -10.32 -9.34
C ILE A 182 10.32 -10.73 -8.32
N GLU A 183 11.46 -10.05 -8.26
CA GLU A 183 12.54 -10.31 -7.29
C GLU A 183 12.07 -10.18 -5.83
N ALA A 184 11.09 -9.31 -5.55
CA ALA A 184 10.57 -9.10 -4.20
C ALA A 184 9.48 -10.11 -3.78
N ILE A 185 8.83 -10.82 -4.72
CA ILE A 185 7.76 -11.78 -4.44
C ILE A 185 8.22 -12.91 -3.52
N PRO A 186 9.33 -13.63 -3.76
CA PRO A 186 9.77 -14.74 -2.90
C PRO A 186 10.23 -14.30 -1.49
N LEU A 187 10.46 -13.03 -1.29
CA LEU A 187 10.77 -12.47 0.03
C LEU A 187 9.52 -12.30 0.90
N SER A 188 8.33 -12.30 0.26
CA SER A 188 7.06 -11.95 0.86
C SER A 188 6.23 -13.19 1.22
N ASP A 189 5.58 -13.17 2.38
CA ASP A 189 4.65 -14.22 2.81
C ASP A 189 3.24 -13.97 2.27
N VAL A 190 2.87 -12.68 2.16
CA VAL A 190 1.56 -12.22 1.68
C VAL A 190 1.76 -11.23 0.55
N VAL A 191 1.17 -11.51 -0.61
CA VAL A 191 1.23 -10.63 -1.78
C VAL A 191 -0.20 -10.23 -2.17
N LYS A 192 -0.45 -8.93 -2.24
CA LYS A 192 -1.69 -8.40 -2.80
C LYS A 192 -1.36 -7.62 -4.07
N VAL A 193 -2.08 -7.90 -5.13
CA VAL A 193 -2.01 -7.18 -6.42
C VAL A 193 -3.41 -6.82 -6.88
N ASN A 194 -3.53 -5.90 -7.83
CA ASN A 194 -4.76 -5.75 -8.61
C ASN A 194 -4.70 -6.61 -9.90
N ASN A 195 -5.80 -6.63 -10.65
CA ASN A 195 -5.91 -7.44 -11.87
C ASN A 195 -4.89 -7.03 -12.96
N GLU A 196 -4.61 -5.74 -13.10
CA GLU A 196 -3.65 -5.23 -14.10
C GLU A 196 -2.22 -5.56 -13.70
N GLU A 197 -1.88 -5.43 -12.43
CA GLU A 197 -0.59 -5.82 -11.87
C GLU A 197 -0.36 -7.32 -12.00
N LEU A 198 -1.38 -8.14 -11.73
CA LEU A 198 -1.29 -9.58 -11.93
C LEU A 198 -0.91 -9.92 -13.37
N PHE A 199 -1.60 -9.34 -14.34
CA PHE A 199 -1.29 -9.54 -15.76
C PHE A 199 0.12 -9.04 -16.10
N PHE A 200 0.49 -7.86 -15.63
CA PHE A 200 1.82 -7.29 -15.85
C PHE A 200 2.95 -8.20 -15.34
N ILE A 201 2.80 -8.72 -14.13
CA ILE A 201 3.80 -9.57 -13.47
C ILE A 201 3.87 -10.94 -14.13
N THR A 202 2.72 -11.59 -14.34
CA THR A 202 2.66 -13.00 -14.71
C THR A 202 2.53 -13.26 -16.22
N GLY A 203 2.02 -12.28 -16.97
CA GLY A 203 1.61 -12.42 -18.37
C GLY A 203 0.30 -13.19 -18.56
N GLU A 204 -0.34 -13.65 -17.48
CA GLU A 204 -1.53 -14.48 -17.53
C GLU A 204 -2.81 -13.64 -17.59
N LYS A 205 -3.63 -13.86 -18.60
CA LYS A 205 -4.96 -13.22 -18.72
C LYS A 205 -6.01 -13.88 -17.82
N ASP A 206 -5.86 -15.16 -17.53
CA ASP A 206 -6.70 -15.90 -16.60
C ASP A 206 -6.22 -15.63 -15.17
N ILE A 207 -7.09 -15.01 -14.35
CA ILE A 207 -6.76 -14.63 -12.99
C ILE A 207 -6.42 -15.84 -12.11
N LYS A 208 -7.07 -16.99 -12.33
CA LYS A 208 -6.79 -18.20 -11.56
C LYS A 208 -5.40 -18.76 -11.89
N LYS A 209 -5.02 -18.76 -13.17
CA LYS A 209 -3.65 -19.15 -13.58
C LYS A 209 -2.62 -18.16 -13.06
N GLY A 210 -2.90 -16.85 -13.17
CA GLY A 210 -2.01 -15.81 -12.67
C GLY A 210 -1.75 -15.91 -11.17
N ILE A 211 -2.79 -16.09 -10.35
CA ILE A 211 -2.63 -16.22 -8.90
C ILE A 211 -1.90 -17.52 -8.50
N GLN A 212 -2.09 -18.62 -9.25
CA GLN A 212 -1.34 -19.84 -9.05
C GLN A 212 0.16 -19.63 -9.34
N LYS A 213 0.47 -18.90 -10.40
CA LYS A 213 1.85 -18.54 -10.73
C LYS A 213 2.49 -17.64 -9.67
N LEU A 214 1.74 -16.72 -9.06
CA LEU A 214 2.23 -15.91 -7.94
C LEU A 214 2.53 -16.78 -6.71
N ILE A 215 1.60 -17.65 -6.31
CA ILE A 215 1.74 -18.47 -5.10
C ILE A 215 2.89 -19.48 -5.24
N SER A 216 3.13 -20.01 -6.45
CA SER A 216 4.24 -20.92 -6.72
C SER A 216 5.63 -20.27 -6.61
N ASN A 217 5.69 -18.93 -6.54
CA ASN A 217 6.93 -18.19 -6.36
C ASN A 217 7.27 -17.89 -4.90
N GLY A 218 6.57 -18.51 -3.92
CA GLY A 218 6.97 -18.46 -2.52
C GLY A 218 5.95 -17.91 -1.53
N PRO A 219 5.09 -16.92 -1.86
CA PRO A 219 4.10 -16.43 -0.92
C PRO A 219 3.15 -17.53 -0.42
N LYS A 220 2.75 -17.43 0.86
CA LYS A 220 1.77 -18.34 1.47
C LYS A 220 0.32 -17.90 1.21
N LEU A 221 0.11 -16.61 0.96
CA LEU A 221 -1.19 -16.01 0.67
C LEU A 221 -1.06 -14.98 -0.45
N CYS A 222 -1.80 -15.18 -1.53
CA CYS A 222 -1.92 -14.20 -2.60
C CYS A 222 -3.35 -13.70 -2.72
N ILE A 223 -3.53 -12.38 -2.93
CA ILE A 223 -4.82 -11.74 -3.13
C ILE A 223 -4.77 -10.91 -4.41
N VAL A 224 -5.81 -11.04 -5.25
CA VAL A 224 -6.01 -10.22 -6.45
C VAL A 224 -7.29 -9.42 -6.28
N THR A 225 -7.18 -8.10 -6.14
CA THR A 225 -8.34 -7.21 -6.07
C THR A 225 -8.81 -6.83 -7.48
N MET A 226 -10.14 -6.81 -7.69
CA MET A 226 -10.78 -6.59 -9.00
C MET A 226 -11.85 -5.49 -8.96
N GLY A 227 -11.67 -4.51 -8.08
CA GLY A 227 -12.61 -3.40 -7.89
C GLY A 227 -14.02 -3.90 -7.54
N ALA A 228 -15.04 -3.47 -8.28
CA ALA A 228 -16.43 -3.84 -8.06
C ALA A 228 -16.73 -5.35 -8.20
N LYS A 229 -15.82 -6.14 -8.75
CA LYS A 229 -15.94 -7.61 -8.83
C LYS A 229 -15.49 -8.33 -7.57
N GLY A 230 -14.86 -7.62 -6.61
CA GLY A 230 -14.36 -8.17 -5.36
C GLY A 230 -12.89 -8.59 -5.42
N CYS A 231 -12.55 -9.71 -4.82
CA CYS A 231 -11.19 -10.23 -4.84
C CYS A 231 -11.16 -11.76 -4.99
N ILE A 232 -10.08 -12.26 -5.59
CA ILE A 232 -9.72 -13.68 -5.56
C ILE A 232 -8.52 -13.82 -4.63
N TYR A 233 -8.52 -14.85 -3.79
CA TYR A 233 -7.36 -15.20 -2.97
C TYR A 233 -6.98 -16.67 -3.16
N SER A 234 -5.71 -16.96 -2.91
CA SER A 234 -5.16 -18.32 -2.91
C SER A 234 -4.20 -18.49 -1.74
N THR A 235 -4.31 -19.64 -1.06
CA THR A 235 -3.39 -20.10 -0.01
C THR A 235 -2.52 -21.27 -0.49
N GLY A 236 -2.54 -21.57 -1.79
CA GLY A 236 -1.95 -22.79 -2.36
C GLY A 236 -2.84 -24.03 -2.18
N LYS A 237 -3.57 -24.13 -1.06
CA LYS A 237 -4.51 -25.24 -0.80
C LYS A 237 -5.84 -25.06 -1.52
N TYR A 238 -6.32 -23.82 -1.59
CA TYR A 238 -7.58 -23.47 -2.25
C TYR A 238 -7.54 -22.03 -2.81
N THR A 239 -8.31 -21.82 -3.85
CA THR A 239 -8.49 -20.52 -4.50
C THR A 239 -9.97 -20.18 -4.55
N ARG A 240 -10.37 -19.00 -4.06
CA ARG A 240 -11.76 -18.57 -3.99
C ARG A 240 -11.97 -17.12 -4.38
N LEU A 241 -13.13 -16.86 -4.98
CA LEU A 241 -13.65 -15.52 -5.25
C LEU A 241 -14.53 -15.07 -4.08
N LEU A 242 -14.30 -13.84 -3.62
CA LEU A 242 -15.19 -13.12 -2.71
C LEU A 242 -15.75 -11.91 -3.44
N PRO A 243 -17.08 -11.75 -3.51
CA PRO A 243 -17.70 -10.61 -4.16
C PRO A 243 -17.45 -9.33 -3.37
N ALA A 244 -17.43 -8.19 -4.07
CA ALA A 244 -17.38 -6.88 -3.44
C ALA A 244 -18.73 -6.49 -2.80
N PHE A 245 -18.68 -5.60 -1.84
CA PHE A 245 -19.89 -4.92 -1.35
C PHE A 245 -20.38 -3.90 -2.39
N LYS A 246 -21.68 -3.87 -2.61
CA LYS A 246 -22.31 -2.92 -3.55
C LYS A 246 -22.44 -1.56 -2.89
N VAL A 247 -21.68 -0.58 -3.36
CA VAL A 247 -21.70 0.81 -2.89
C VAL A 247 -21.72 1.78 -4.06
N LYS A 248 -22.17 3.02 -3.80
CA LYS A 248 -22.06 4.09 -4.80
C LYS A 248 -20.65 4.70 -4.71
N THR A 249 -19.79 4.31 -5.63
CA THR A 249 -18.41 4.82 -5.70
C THR A 249 -18.38 6.31 -6.04
N VAL A 250 -17.60 7.07 -5.29
CA VAL A 250 -17.31 8.50 -5.48
C VAL A 250 -15.86 8.68 -5.95
N ASP A 251 -14.91 8.01 -5.27
CA ASP A 251 -13.47 8.06 -5.59
C ASP A 251 -12.83 6.72 -5.22
N ALA A 252 -12.11 6.12 -6.16
CA ALA A 252 -11.43 4.83 -5.93
C ALA A 252 -9.98 4.99 -5.41
N THR A 253 -9.52 6.23 -5.17
CA THR A 253 -8.15 6.48 -4.68
C THR A 253 -8.02 6.00 -3.24
N GLY A 254 -6.94 5.27 -2.94
CA GLY A 254 -6.71 4.73 -1.60
C GLY A 254 -7.51 3.48 -1.24
N CYS A 255 -8.43 3.00 -2.11
CA CYS A 255 -9.19 1.78 -1.84
C CYS A 255 -8.29 0.55 -1.67
N GLY A 256 -7.23 0.44 -2.48
CA GLY A 256 -6.21 -0.62 -2.36
C GLY A 256 -5.48 -0.55 -1.02
N ASP A 257 -5.05 0.64 -0.62
CA ASP A 257 -4.33 0.86 0.63
C ASP A 257 -5.21 0.56 1.84
N SER A 258 -6.49 0.98 1.79
CA SER A 258 -7.49 0.68 2.81
C SER A 258 -7.81 -0.82 2.92
N PHE A 259 -7.88 -1.53 1.78
CA PHE A 259 -7.99 -2.99 1.76
C PHE A 259 -6.79 -3.65 2.44
N VAL A 260 -5.57 -3.23 2.09
CA VAL A 260 -4.34 -3.74 2.71
C VAL A 260 -4.36 -3.49 4.22
N ALA A 261 -4.72 -2.29 4.67
CA ALA A 261 -4.82 -1.99 6.10
C ALA A 261 -5.75 -2.96 6.85
N GLY A 262 -6.93 -3.26 6.28
CA GLY A 262 -7.86 -4.25 6.82
C GLY A 262 -7.32 -5.68 6.80
N LEU A 263 -6.61 -6.07 5.74
CA LEU A 263 -5.92 -7.36 5.64
C LEU A 263 -4.83 -7.51 6.72
N LEU A 264 -4.00 -6.47 6.89
CA LEU A 264 -2.94 -6.46 7.90
C LEU A 264 -3.50 -6.54 9.32
N ALA A 265 -4.66 -5.95 9.59
CA ALA A 265 -5.34 -6.10 10.87
C ALA A 265 -5.68 -7.58 11.15
N GLY A 266 -6.24 -8.26 10.18
CA GLY A 266 -6.52 -9.70 10.30
C GLY A 266 -5.28 -10.56 10.50
N LEU A 267 -4.16 -10.21 9.83
CA LEU A 267 -2.87 -10.89 10.00
C LEU A 267 -2.32 -10.70 11.42
N VAL A 268 -2.41 -9.50 11.98
CA VAL A 268 -1.96 -9.20 13.35
C VAL A 268 -2.80 -9.95 14.39
N GLU A 269 -4.12 -10.01 14.19
CA GLU A 269 -5.07 -10.57 15.16
C GLU A 269 -5.12 -12.10 15.13
N SER A 270 -4.97 -12.70 13.96
CA SER A 270 -5.15 -14.15 13.79
C SER A 270 -3.85 -14.92 13.52
N GLY A 271 -2.82 -14.25 13.05
CA GLY A 271 -1.60 -14.88 12.53
C GLY A 271 -1.79 -15.49 11.14
N LEU A 272 -0.73 -15.52 10.34
CA LEU A 272 -0.78 -15.99 8.95
C LEU A 272 -1.15 -17.49 8.86
N ASP A 273 -0.55 -18.33 9.69
CA ASP A 273 -0.78 -19.78 9.64
C ASP A 273 -2.25 -20.11 9.94
N CYS A 274 -2.88 -19.44 10.91
CA CYS A 274 -4.30 -19.60 11.18
C CYS A 274 -5.16 -19.18 9.97
N LEU A 275 -4.77 -18.11 9.27
CA LEU A 275 -5.53 -17.63 8.09
C LEU A 275 -5.44 -18.59 6.91
N ILE A 276 -4.28 -19.20 6.66
CA ILE A 276 -4.11 -20.16 5.56
C ILE A 276 -4.74 -21.52 5.83
N GLU A 277 -4.89 -21.91 7.10
CA GLU A 277 -5.47 -23.19 7.51
C GLU A 277 -6.98 -23.09 7.70
N ASN A 278 -7.49 -21.96 8.20
CA ASN A 278 -8.90 -21.76 8.51
C ASN A 278 -9.62 -20.89 7.48
N GLN A 279 -10.37 -21.56 6.59
CA GLN A 279 -11.09 -20.88 5.51
C GLN A 279 -12.14 -19.88 6.01
N GLY A 280 -12.80 -20.13 7.12
CA GLY A 280 -13.76 -19.19 7.70
C GLY A 280 -13.08 -17.91 8.19
N LYS A 281 -11.91 -18.06 8.81
CA LYS A 281 -11.12 -16.92 9.30
C LYS A 281 -10.65 -16.02 8.17
N ILE A 282 -10.02 -16.58 7.13
CA ILE A 282 -9.56 -15.75 6.00
C ILE A 282 -10.71 -15.06 5.28
N ILE A 283 -11.86 -15.72 5.11
CA ILE A 283 -13.05 -15.10 4.52
C ILE A 283 -13.51 -13.91 5.37
N SER A 284 -13.56 -14.04 6.70
CA SER A 284 -13.92 -12.94 7.59
C SER A 284 -12.97 -11.76 7.47
N VAL A 285 -11.66 -12.02 7.46
CA VAL A 285 -10.62 -10.99 7.30
C VAL A 285 -10.75 -10.29 5.95
N LEU A 286 -10.92 -11.04 4.85
CA LEU A 286 -11.04 -10.45 3.52
C LEU A 286 -12.37 -9.69 3.34
N LYS A 287 -13.45 -10.10 4.01
CA LYS A 287 -14.69 -9.31 4.08
C LYS A 287 -14.47 -7.99 4.82
N PHE A 288 -13.77 -8.01 5.95
CA PHE A 288 -13.42 -6.79 6.69
C PHE A 288 -12.56 -5.85 5.84
N ALA A 289 -11.52 -6.36 5.17
CA ALA A 289 -10.69 -5.60 4.24
C ALA A 289 -11.49 -5.02 3.06
N SER A 290 -12.42 -5.81 2.49
CA SER A 290 -13.32 -5.37 1.42
C SER A 290 -14.30 -4.29 1.89
N ALA A 291 -14.81 -4.37 3.12
CA ALA A 291 -15.69 -3.36 3.71
C ALA A 291 -14.93 -2.04 3.92
N SER A 292 -13.69 -2.09 4.44
CA SER A 292 -12.81 -0.93 4.55
C SER A 292 -12.63 -0.24 3.20
N SER A 293 -12.29 -1.00 2.16
CA SER A 293 -12.14 -0.51 0.78
C SER A 293 -13.45 0.07 0.21
N ALA A 294 -14.59 -0.59 0.46
CA ALA A 294 -15.90 -0.14 0.00
C ALA A 294 -16.29 1.21 0.61
N ILE A 295 -16.12 1.37 1.94
CA ILE A 295 -16.38 2.65 2.62
C ILE A 295 -15.46 3.75 2.06
N THR A 296 -14.16 3.47 1.89
CA THR A 296 -13.21 4.41 1.31
C THR A 296 -13.68 4.90 -0.06
N SER A 297 -14.19 4.01 -0.90
CA SER A 297 -14.67 4.36 -2.24
C SER A 297 -15.88 5.31 -2.27
N THR A 298 -16.64 5.41 -1.18
CA THR A 298 -17.80 6.31 -1.07
C THR A 298 -17.45 7.75 -0.70
N ARG A 299 -16.19 8.03 -0.44
CA ARG A 299 -15.68 9.32 0.06
C ARG A 299 -14.62 9.88 -0.88
N ARG A 300 -14.40 11.18 -0.83
CA ARG A 300 -13.32 11.84 -1.61
C ARG A 300 -12.02 11.91 -0.82
N GLY A 301 -10.91 11.74 -1.52
CA GLY A 301 -9.56 11.80 -0.98
C GLY A 301 -9.09 10.44 -0.47
N VAL A 302 -7.83 10.38 0.01
CA VAL A 302 -7.22 9.12 0.47
C VAL A 302 -7.33 9.01 1.99
N ILE A 303 -6.43 9.66 2.72
CA ILE A 303 -6.41 9.59 4.20
C ILE A 303 -7.77 9.97 4.83
N PRO A 304 -8.45 11.08 4.44
CA PRO A 304 -9.75 11.40 5.02
C PRO A 304 -10.85 10.35 4.75
N ALA A 305 -10.72 9.59 3.66
CA ALA A 305 -11.71 8.60 3.25
C ALA A 305 -11.57 7.26 3.98
N ILE A 306 -10.37 6.92 4.47
CA ILE A 306 -10.10 5.64 5.15
C ILE A 306 -10.93 5.56 6.44
N PRO A 307 -11.73 4.49 6.63
CA PRO A 307 -12.60 4.35 7.79
C PRO A 307 -11.85 3.93 9.07
N THR A 308 -12.51 4.15 10.19
CA THR A 308 -12.15 3.56 11.49
C THR A 308 -12.68 2.14 11.60
N ARG A 309 -12.23 1.37 12.59
CA ARG A 309 -12.77 0.03 12.90
C ARG A 309 -14.28 0.06 13.15
N ALA A 310 -14.74 0.99 13.97
CA ALA A 310 -16.16 1.11 14.29
C ALA A 310 -17.05 1.35 13.05
N GLU A 311 -16.59 2.18 12.11
CA GLU A 311 -17.30 2.41 10.85
C GLU A 311 -17.35 1.16 9.97
N ILE A 312 -16.27 0.35 9.96
CA ILE A 312 -16.23 -0.92 9.21
C ILE A 312 -17.21 -1.93 9.83
N GLU A 313 -17.18 -2.09 11.15
CA GLU A 313 -18.05 -3.02 11.89
C GLU A 313 -19.52 -2.61 11.77
N GLU A 314 -19.84 -1.32 11.87
CA GLU A 314 -21.18 -0.80 11.63
C GLU A 314 -21.65 -1.06 10.20
N PHE A 315 -20.78 -0.85 9.20
CA PHE A 315 -21.11 -1.15 7.81
C PHE A 315 -21.42 -2.64 7.61
N MET A 316 -20.61 -3.51 8.20
CA MET A 316 -20.79 -4.96 8.08
C MET A 316 -22.03 -5.48 8.84
N SER A 317 -22.43 -4.84 9.93
CA SER A 317 -23.62 -5.24 10.70
C SER A 317 -24.96 -4.94 9.99
N LYS A 318 -24.94 -4.07 8.98
CA LYS A 318 -26.12 -3.69 8.17
C LYS A 318 -26.33 -4.58 6.93
N LEU A 319 -25.50 -5.58 6.75
CA LEU A 319 -25.49 -6.49 5.60
C LEU A 319 -25.97 -7.89 6.00
#